data_ea00de82cc87b29a878810888299dea2
#
_entry.id   ea00de82cc87b29a878810888299dea2
#
_cell.length_a   1.000
_cell.length_b   1.000
_cell.length_c   1.000
_cell.angle_alpha   90.00
_cell.angle_beta   90.00
_cell.angle_gamma   90.00
#
_symmetry.space_group_name_H-M   'P 1'
#
loop_
_entity.id
_entity.type
_entity.pdbx_description
1 polymer ?
#
loop_
_entity_poly.entity_id
_entity_poly.type
_entity_poly.pdbx_seq_one_letter_code
_entity_poly.pdbx_strand_id
1 'polypeptide(L)'
;MSNKHFLAFPVTGETFADVREKNRYYVDKTPYLKTVFSEDEAVDDKSLINGTTVLLLTRPRRFGKTLLMSMFESFLKISAKEPGNITKHLNYFKGTKILEDKEFCKKYMGQFPVIAITCLEVMVIVLSLPVNKIQSFT
;
A
#
# COMPACT_ATOMS: atom_id res chain seq x y z
N MET A 1 20.38 -31.54 -9.42
CA MET A 1 18.90 -31.47 -9.53
C MET A 1 18.44 -30.21 -8.85
N SER A 2 17.98 -29.22 -9.63
CA SER A 2 17.49 -27.96 -9.10
C SER A 2 16.14 -28.21 -8.42
N ASN A 3 16.07 -28.17 -7.10
CA ASN A 3 14.83 -28.15 -6.36
C ASN A 3 14.11 -26.85 -6.71
N LYS A 4 13.19 -26.89 -7.67
CA LYS A 4 12.25 -25.81 -7.89
C LYS A 4 11.35 -25.73 -6.66
N HIS A 5 11.70 -24.87 -5.73
CA HIS A 5 10.86 -24.57 -4.57
C HIS A 5 9.63 -23.83 -5.10
N PHE A 6 8.53 -24.55 -5.29
CA PHE A 6 7.26 -23.95 -5.66
C PHE A 6 6.76 -23.16 -4.46
N LEU A 7 6.59 -21.83 -4.65
CA LEU A 7 5.98 -21.00 -3.63
C LEU A 7 4.50 -21.39 -3.48
N ALA A 8 4.05 -21.57 -2.25
CA ALA A 8 2.65 -21.84 -1.98
C ALA A 8 1.78 -20.61 -2.30
N PHE A 9 0.58 -20.83 -2.81
CA PHE A 9 -0.38 -19.75 -3.07
C PHE A 9 -0.91 -19.13 -1.76
N PRO A 10 -1.29 -17.84 -1.78
CA PRO A 10 -1.95 -17.21 -0.65
C PRO A 10 -3.26 -17.93 -0.28
N VAL A 11 -3.54 -18.02 1.01
CA VAL A 11 -4.78 -18.57 1.53
C VAL A 11 -5.80 -17.44 1.73
N THR A 12 -7.08 -17.77 1.67
CA THR A 12 -8.16 -16.81 1.89
C THR A 12 -8.02 -16.14 3.27
N GLY A 13 -8.04 -14.81 3.28
CA GLY A 13 -7.91 -14.02 4.50
C GLY A 13 -6.50 -13.59 4.85
N GLU A 14 -5.46 -14.05 4.15
CA GLU A 14 -4.11 -13.56 4.36
C GLU A 14 -3.98 -12.11 3.87
N THR A 15 -3.31 -11.28 4.68
CA THR A 15 -2.92 -9.91 4.32
C THR A 15 -1.67 -9.91 3.43
N PHE A 16 -1.35 -8.76 2.85
CA PHE A 16 -0.11 -8.61 2.09
C PHE A 16 1.13 -8.91 2.95
N ALA A 17 1.14 -8.44 4.20
CA ALA A 17 2.23 -8.72 5.13
C ALA A 17 2.39 -10.23 5.37
N ASP A 18 1.28 -10.96 5.63
CA ASP A 18 1.31 -12.42 5.80
C ASP A 18 1.88 -13.14 4.58
N VAL A 19 1.45 -12.74 3.39
CA VAL A 19 1.92 -13.32 2.12
C VAL A 19 3.43 -13.14 1.96
N ARG A 20 3.95 -11.97 2.33
CA ARG A 20 5.38 -11.66 2.22
C ARG A 20 6.22 -12.34 3.32
N GLU A 21 5.74 -12.36 4.56
CA GLU A 21 6.42 -13.02 5.68
C GLU A 21 6.48 -14.54 5.50
N LYS A 22 5.40 -15.15 5.00
CA LYS A 22 5.33 -16.59 4.74
C LYS A 22 5.94 -16.99 3.39
N ASN A 23 6.53 -16.04 2.66
CA ASN A 23 7.10 -16.24 1.34
C ASN A 23 6.14 -16.97 0.37
N ARG A 24 4.89 -16.49 0.30
CA ARG A 24 3.86 -16.99 -0.62
C ARG A 24 4.06 -16.44 -2.02
N TYR A 25 3.46 -17.10 -3.00
CA TYR A 25 3.41 -16.59 -4.35
C TYR A 25 2.63 -15.28 -4.39
N TYR A 26 3.23 -14.22 -4.92
CA TYR A 26 2.61 -12.91 -5.02
C TYR A 26 2.73 -12.37 -6.45
N VAL A 27 1.58 -12.01 -7.04
CA VAL A 27 1.53 -11.26 -8.30
C VAL A 27 1.71 -9.79 -7.98
N ASP A 28 2.76 -9.18 -8.50
CA ASP A 28 3.10 -7.80 -8.19
C ASP A 28 2.04 -6.81 -8.71
N LYS A 29 1.28 -6.25 -7.78
CA LYS A 29 0.28 -5.20 -8.02
C LYS A 29 0.73 -3.83 -7.50
N THR A 30 1.99 -3.70 -7.10
CA THR A 30 2.51 -2.43 -6.56
C THR A 30 2.49 -1.27 -7.55
N PRO A 31 2.53 -1.46 -8.89
CA PRO A 31 2.35 -0.35 -9.82
C PRO A 31 1.04 0.43 -9.65
N TYR A 32 -0.02 -0.18 -9.12
CA TYR A 32 -1.27 0.52 -8.81
C TYR A 32 -1.09 1.65 -7.77
N LEU A 33 -0.09 1.57 -6.91
CA LEU A 33 0.25 2.67 -5.99
C LEU A 33 0.55 3.95 -6.75
N LYS A 34 1.34 3.85 -7.81
CA LYS A 34 1.66 5.02 -8.65
C LYS A 34 0.41 5.59 -9.32
N THR A 35 -0.46 4.75 -9.85
CA THR A 35 -1.70 5.19 -10.51
C THR A 35 -2.60 6.01 -9.58
N VAL A 36 -2.61 5.68 -8.29
CA VAL A 36 -3.42 6.40 -7.29
C VAL A 36 -2.79 7.72 -6.88
N PHE A 37 -1.45 7.79 -6.87
CA PHE A 37 -0.70 8.96 -6.41
C PHE A 37 -0.02 9.73 -7.55
N SER A 38 -0.18 9.30 -8.82
CA SER A 38 0.33 10.07 -9.95
C SER A 38 -0.44 11.37 -10.05
N GLU A 39 0.29 12.46 -10.01
CA GLU A 39 -0.16 13.77 -10.41
C GLU A 39 -0.24 13.79 -11.94
N ASP A 40 -1.19 13.05 -12.55
CA ASP A 40 -1.45 13.20 -13.96
C ASP A 40 -1.99 14.61 -14.19
N GLU A 41 -1.22 15.43 -14.87
CA GLU A 41 -1.55 16.81 -15.24
C GLU A 41 -2.85 16.93 -16.07
N ALA A 42 -3.45 15.81 -16.43
CA ALA A 42 -4.66 15.73 -17.24
C ALA A 42 -5.97 15.73 -16.47
N VAL A 43 -5.93 15.64 -15.15
CA VAL A 43 -7.13 15.77 -14.31
C VAL A 43 -6.97 17.02 -13.48
N ASP A 44 -7.76 18.02 -13.80
CA ASP A 44 -7.83 19.36 -13.13
C ASP A 44 -8.17 19.29 -11.63
N ASP A 45 -8.11 18.12 -11.05
CA ASP A 45 -8.46 17.86 -9.67
C ASP A 45 -7.19 17.67 -8.80
N LYS A 46 -6.57 18.79 -8.46
CA LYS A 46 -5.55 18.89 -7.40
C LYS A 46 -6.08 18.41 -6.03
N SER A 47 -7.29 17.87 -5.99
CA SER A 47 -7.99 17.47 -4.77
C SER A 47 -7.52 16.16 -4.16
N LEU A 48 -6.85 15.29 -4.92
CA LEU A 48 -6.44 13.96 -4.45
C LEU A 48 -5.34 13.98 -3.36
N ILE A 49 -4.65 15.10 -3.18
CA ILE A 49 -3.57 15.24 -2.19
C ILE A 49 -3.83 16.31 -1.14
N ASN A 50 -4.81 17.20 -1.35
CA ASN A 50 -5.08 18.36 -0.47
C ASN A 50 -6.22 18.16 0.52
N GLY A 51 -6.64 16.96 0.76
CA GLY A 51 -7.74 16.67 1.68
C GLY A 51 -7.90 15.19 1.89
N THR A 52 -8.95 14.78 2.50
CA THR A 52 -9.29 13.39 2.73
C THR A 52 -9.46 12.66 1.39
N THR A 53 -8.49 11.86 1.00
CA THR A 53 -8.57 11.05 -0.22
C THR A 53 -9.25 9.73 0.11
N VAL A 54 -10.39 9.48 -0.51
CA VAL A 54 -11.11 8.21 -0.39
C VAL A 54 -10.87 7.40 -1.65
N LEU A 55 -10.21 6.25 -1.51
CA LEU A 55 -10.02 5.30 -2.60
C LEU A 55 -11.12 4.22 -2.54
N LEU A 56 -12.00 4.22 -3.52
CA LEU A 56 -13.03 3.21 -3.68
C LEU A 56 -12.58 2.15 -4.68
N LEU A 57 -12.37 0.92 -4.21
CA LEU A 57 -12.07 -0.24 -5.04
C LEU A 57 -13.29 -1.13 -5.22
N THR A 58 -13.84 -1.11 -6.42
CA THR A 58 -14.96 -1.98 -6.82
C THR A 58 -14.43 -3.13 -7.67
N ARG A 59 -14.41 -4.33 -7.14
CA ARG A 59 -14.03 -5.56 -7.84
C ARG A 59 -14.93 -6.71 -7.38
N PRO A 60 -15.22 -7.68 -8.22
CA PRO A 60 -15.96 -8.88 -7.81
C PRO A 60 -15.29 -9.61 -6.65
N ARG A 61 -16.04 -10.48 -5.97
CA ARG A 61 -15.49 -11.34 -4.90
C ARG A 61 -14.34 -12.19 -5.44
N ARG A 62 -13.35 -12.49 -4.59
CA ARG A 62 -12.16 -13.32 -4.89
C ARG A 62 -11.17 -12.74 -5.90
N PHE A 63 -11.28 -11.48 -6.28
CA PHE A 63 -10.30 -10.78 -7.12
C PHE A 63 -9.15 -10.12 -6.36
N GLY A 64 -8.90 -10.56 -5.13
CA GLY A 64 -7.77 -10.09 -4.33
C GLY A 64 -7.91 -8.66 -3.81
N LYS A 65 -9.14 -8.15 -3.61
CA LYS A 65 -9.40 -6.82 -3.04
C LYS A 65 -8.69 -6.64 -1.70
N THR A 66 -8.91 -7.57 -0.77
CA THR A 66 -8.32 -7.54 0.57
C THR A 66 -6.79 -7.51 0.51
N LEU A 67 -6.21 -8.32 -0.36
CA LEU A 67 -4.77 -8.35 -0.55
C LEU A 67 -4.23 -7.04 -1.12
N LEU A 68 -4.93 -6.47 -2.12
CA LEU A 68 -4.56 -5.19 -2.71
C LEU A 68 -4.64 -4.07 -1.67
N MET A 69 -5.72 -4.01 -0.89
CA MET A 69 -5.93 -3.00 0.14
C MET A 69 -4.92 -3.11 1.27
N SER A 70 -4.64 -4.34 1.73
CA SER A 70 -3.61 -4.56 2.75
C SER A 70 -2.20 -4.22 2.23
N MET A 71 -1.96 -4.32 0.92
CA MET A 71 -0.73 -3.84 0.29
C MET A 71 -0.65 -2.31 0.35
N PHE A 72 -1.72 -1.59 0.02
CA PHE A 72 -1.77 -0.12 0.16
C PHE A 72 -1.56 0.29 1.62
N GLU A 73 -2.27 -0.34 2.55
CA GLU A 73 -2.09 -0.09 3.99
C GLU A 73 -0.64 -0.32 4.41
N SER A 74 -0.06 -1.46 4.05
CA SER A 74 1.32 -1.81 4.38
C SER A 74 2.35 -0.86 3.78
N PHE A 75 2.04 -0.21 2.66
CA PHE A 75 2.93 0.77 2.03
C PHE A 75 2.86 2.13 2.69
N LEU A 76 1.65 2.61 2.96
CA LEU A 76 1.39 3.99 3.36
C LEU A 76 1.47 4.21 4.87
N LYS A 77 1.08 3.20 5.65
CA LYS A 77 0.87 3.31 7.09
C LYS A 77 2.15 3.62 7.85
N ILE A 78 2.11 4.71 8.62
CA ILE A 78 3.18 5.06 9.55
C ILE A 78 3.27 4.04 10.68
N SER A 79 4.50 3.70 11.09
CA SER A 79 4.72 2.87 12.26
C SER A 79 4.42 3.66 13.54
N ALA A 80 3.43 3.21 14.32
CA ALA A 80 3.09 3.87 15.59
C ALA A 80 4.20 3.73 16.65
N LYS A 81 5.00 2.66 16.59
CA LYS A 81 6.10 2.42 17.55
C LYS A 81 7.36 3.19 17.20
N GLU A 82 7.65 3.32 15.92
CA GLU A 82 8.88 3.94 15.42
C GLU A 82 8.53 4.80 14.20
N PRO A 83 8.02 6.03 14.40
CA PRO A 83 7.75 6.94 13.30
C PRO A 83 9.02 7.21 12.48
N GLY A 84 8.94 7.03 11.17
CA GLY A 84 10.08 7.20 10.26
C GLY A 84 10.92 5.94 10.03
N ASN A 85 10.70 4.85 10.76
CA ASN A 85 11.37 3.58 10.47
C ASN A 85 10.62 2.82 9.37
N ILE A 86 11.16 2.86 8.15
CA ILE A 86 10.60 2.20 6.98
C ILE A 86 11.18 0.80 6.71
N THR A 87 12.01 0.27 7.62
CA THR A 87 12.71 -1.01 7.40
C THR A 87 11.74 -2.17 7.17
N LYS A 88 10.64 -2.23 7.92
CA LYS A 88 9.60 -3.25 7.74
C LYS A 88 8.92 -3.13 6.38
N HIS A 89 8.63 -1.90 5.95
CA HIS A 89 8.05 -1.64 4.64
C HIS A 89 8.98 -2.13 3.53
N LEU A 90 10.27 -1.79 3.61
CA LEU A 90 11.26 -2.24 2.64
C LEU A 90 11.35 -3.77 2.55
N ASN A 91 11.25 -4.47 3.69
CA ASN A 91 11.27 -5.93 3.71
C ASN A 91 10.04 -6.52 3.03
N TYR A 92 8.84 -5.99 3.28
CA TYR A 92 7.61 -6.46 2.64
C TYR A 92 7.61 -6.23 1.13
N PHE A 93 8.17 -5.11 0.67
CA PHE A 93 8.19 -4.74 -0.74
C PHE A 93 9.44 -5.19 -1.50
N LYS A 94 10.34 -5.92 -0.85
CA LYS A 94 11.55 -6.44 -1.49
C LYS A 94 11.22 -7.23 -2.76
N GLY A 95 11.84 -6.87 -3.89
CA GLY A 95 11.63 -7.52 -5.18
C GLY A 95 10.34 -7.10 -5.91
N THR A 96 9.66 -6.05 -5.47
CA THR A 96 8.52 -5.46 -6.19
C THR A 96 8.96 -4.26 -7.02
N LYS A 97 8.20 -3.95 -8.07
CA LYS A 97 8.50 -2.85 -9.01
C LYS A 97 8.46 -1.46 -8.36
N ILE A 98 7.70 -1.30 -7.28
CA ILE A 98 7.59 0.01 -6.61
C ILE A 98 8.92 0.46 -6.01
N LEU A 99 9.77 -0.46 -5.56
CA LEU A 99 11.07 -0.12 -4.98
C LEU A 99 12.09 0.39 -6.00
N GLU A 100 11.84 0.23 -7.29
CA GLU A 100 12.67 0.82 -8.35
C GLU A 100 12.57 2.35 -8.33
N ASP A 101 11.42 2.88 -7.91
CA ASP A 101 11.18 4.31 -7.76
C ASP A 101 11.46 4.78 -6.34
N LYS A 102 12.70 5.12 -6.08
CA LYS A 102 13.17 5.53 -4.75
C LYS A 102 12.57 6.87 -4.29
N GLU A 103 12.30 7.77 -5.22
CA GLU A 103 11.71 9.08 -4.91
C GLU A 103 10.26 8.92 -4.46
N PHE A 104 9.49 8.12 -5.17
CA PHE A 104 8.12 7.80 -4.81
C PHE A 104 8.07 7.11 -3.43
N CYS A 105 8.93 6.11 -3.20
CA CYS A 105 9.01 5.43 -1.91
C CYS A 105 9.37 6.41 -0.78
N LYS A 106 10.34 7.28 -0.97
CA LYS A 106 10.73 8.29 0.02
C LYS A 106 9.61 9.28 0.35
N LYS A 107 8.80 9.64 -0.66
CA LYS A 107 7.71 10.60 -0.52
C LYS A 107 6.48 10.01 0.19
N TYR A 108 6.15 8.74 -0.05
CA TYR A 108 4.87 8.16 0.34
C TYR A 108 4.97 6.99 1.33
N MET A 109 6.05 6.21 1.31
CA MET A 109 6.17 5.00 2.12
C MET A 109 6.23 5.32 3.62
N GLY A 110 5.27 4.78 4.38
CA GLY A 110 5.24 4.92 5.83
C GLY A 110 5.02 6.36 6.33
N GLN A 111 4.40 7.22 5.52
CA GLN A 111 4.23 8.65 5.82
C GLN A 111 2.82 9.02 6.32
N PHE A 112 1.86 8.11 6.21
CA PHE A 112 0.46 8.45 6.45
C PHE A 112 -0.14 7.70 7.63
N PRO A 113 -0.96 8.36 8.45
CA PRO A 113 -1.94 7.68 9.29
C PRO A 113 -2.99 7.06 8.36
N VAL A 114 -3.17 5.75 8.42
CA VAL A 114 -4.09 5.01 7.55
C VAL A 114 -5.16 4.34 8.39
N ILE A 115 -6.42 4.56 8.02
CA ILE A 115 -7.56 3.82 8.54
C ILE A 115 -8.13 2.99 7.39
N ALA A 116 -8.04 1.67 7.50
CA ALA A 116 -8.62 0.74 6.54
C ALA A 116 -9.93 0.19 7.09
N ILE A 117 -11.03 0.41 6.38
CA ILE A 117 -12.35 -0.08 6.75
C ILE A 117 -12.80 -1.08 5.68
N THR A 118 -13.11 -2.30 6.13
CA THR A 118 -13.65 -3.35 5.26
C THR A 118 -15.12 -3.58 5.61
N CYS A 119 -16.01 -3.38 4.67
CA CYS A 119 -17.43 -3.69 4.81
C CYS A 119 -17.91 -4.48 3.60
N LEU A 120 -18.33 -5.73 3.81
CA LEU A 120 -18.87 -6.67 2.79
C LEU A 120 -18.12 -6.63 1.43
N GLU A 121 -18.56 -5.81 0.50
CA GLU A 121 -17.96 -5.70 -0.84
C GLU A 121 -17.17 -4.40 -1.07
N VAL A 122 -17.25 -3.47 -0.13
CA VAL A 122 -16.61 -2.15 -0.22
C VAL A 122 -15.46 -2.08 0.77
N MET A 123 -14.32 -1.66 0.29
CA MET A 123 -13.16 -1.35 1.13
C MET A 123 -12.80 0.12 0.92
N VAL A 124 -12.63 0.82 2.02
CA VAL A 124 -12.27 2.25 2.04
C VAL A 124 -10.95 2.42 2.77
N ILE A 125 -10.01 3.08 2.15
CA ILE A 125 -8.81 3.59 2.82
C ILE A 125 -8.97 5.09 2.98
N VAL A 126 -8.91 5.55 4.21
CA VAL A 126 -8.87 6.98 4.52
C VAL A 126 -7.43 7.34 4.83
N LEU A 127 -6.90 8.26 4.05
CA LEU A 127 -5.57 8.84 4.27
C LEU A 127 -5.75 10.22 4.92
N SER A 128 -5.05 10.43 6.02
CA SER A 128 -4.90 11.76 6.60
C SER A 128 -3.67 12.46 6.03
N LEU A 129 -3.49 13.73 6.33
CA LEU A 129 -2.30 14.48 5.92
C LEU A 129 -1.01 13.77 6.38
N PRO A 130 0.04 13.77 5.57
CA PRO A 130 1.32 13.19 5.96
C PRO A 130 1.88 13.92 7.17
N VAL A 131 2.46 13.17 8.10
CA VAL A 131 2.96 13.68 9.38
C VAL A 131 3.97 14.83 9.20
N ASN A 132 4.73 14.82 8.13
CA ASN A 132 5.70 15.88 7.81
C ASN A 132 5.04 17.26 7.56
N LYS A 133 3.75 17.31 7.22
CA LYS A 133 3.02 18.56 7.08
C LYS A 133 2.38 19.03 8.39
N ILE A 134 2.17 18.16 9.35
CA ILE A 134 1.57 18.51 10.64
C ILE A 134 2.56 19.31 11.51
N GLN A 135 3.86 19.05 11.38
CA GLN A 135 4.89 19.77 12.14
C GLN A 135 5.13 21.21 11.65
N SER A 136 4.63 21.61 10.48
CA SER A 136 4.75 22.97 9.96
C SER A 136 3.65 23.93 10.40
N PHE A 137 2.68 23.45 11.21
CA PHE A 137 1.58 24.26 11.77
C PHE A 137 1.75 24.58 13.28
N THR A 138 2.86 24.23 13.85
CA THR A 138 3.24 24.63 15.22
C THR A 138 4.34 25.74 15.17
#